data_8cc81ba2534862410714914a408acf4a
#
_entry.id   8cc81ba2534862410714914a408acf4a
#
_cell.length_a   1.000
_cell.length_b   1.000
_cell.length_c   1.000
_cell.angle_alpha   90.00
_cell.angle_beta   90.00
_cell.angle_gamma   90.00
#
_symmetry.space_group_name_H-M   'P 1'
#
loop_
_entity.id
_entity.type
_entity.pdbx_description
1 polymer ?
#
loop_
_entity_poly.entity_id
_entity_poly.type
_entity_poly.pdbx_seq_one_letter_code
_entity_poly.pdbx_strand_id
1 'polypeptide(L)'
;MTKERIYHLLHHFYNLLVNDFPRNGLITKGIYEVEQVYQALEAIPQSQEYLIRCEIQQFLKELEQVQIGYQIRFNKDEALVLDDLKQEIACK
;
A
#
# COMPACT_ATOMS: atom_id res chain seq x y z
N MET A 1 -3.85 -8.11 13.68
CA MET A 1 -3.01 -7.34 12.73
C MET A 1 -1.58 -7.26 13.22
N THR A 2 -0.63 -7.58 12.36
CA THR A 2 0.79 -7.48 12.71
C THR A 2 1.52 -6.68 11.65
N LYS A 3 2.62 -6.02 12.06
CA LYS A 3 3.47 -5.29 11.11
C LYS A 3 4.06 -6.25 10.08
N GLU A 4 4.41 -7.46 10.51
CA GLU A 4 4.98 -8.46 9.61
C GLU A 4 4.03 -8.76 8.46
N ARG A 5 2.75 -8.97 8.76
CA ARG A 5 1.74 -9.23 7.73
C ARG A 5 1.57 -8.02 6.82
N ILE A 6 1.54 -6.82 7.41
CA ILE A 6 1.43 -5.58 6.63
C ILE A 6 2.62 -5.43 5.70
N TYR A 7 3.84 -5.65 6.20
CA TYR A 7 5.04 -5.57 5.37
C TYR A 7 5.02 -6.58 4.24
N HIS A 8 4.54 -7.79 4.52
CA HIS A 8 4.43 -8.82 3.50
C HIS A 8 3.53 -8.37 2.36
N LEU A 9 2.37 -7.81 2.68
CA LEU A 9 1.42 -7.32 1.68
C LEU A 9 1.98 -6.13 0.92
N LEU A 10 2.62 -5.20 1.62
CA LEU A 10 3.23 -4.03 0.97
C LEU A 10 4.35 -4.45 0.03
N HIS A 11 5.18 -5.40 0.45
CA HIS A 11 6.28 -5.89 -0.38
C HIS A 11 5.74 -6.57 -1.64
N HIS A 12 4.69 -7.37 -1.49
CA HIS A 12 4.05 -8.03 -2.62
C HIS A 12 3.49 -6.99 -3.60
N PHE A 13 2.81 -5.98 -3.07
CA PHE A 13 2.27 -4.90 -3.88
C PHE A 13 3.38 -4.16 -4.63
N TYR A 14 4.46 -3.85 -3.93
CA TYR A 14 5.62 -3.18 -4.52
C TYR A 14 6.17 -3.99 -5.71
N ASN A 15 6.33 -5.29 -5.53
CA ASN A 15 6.84 -6.15 -6.60
C ASN A 15 5.91 -6.16 -7.81
N LEU A 16 4.60 -6.18 -7.57
CA LEU A 16 3.64 -6.13 -8.66
C LEU A 16 3.73 -4.81 -9.41
N LEU A 17 3.89 -3.69 -8.70
CA LEU A 17 4.03 -2.38 -9.33
C LEU A 17 5.30 -2.30 -10.18
N VAL A 18 6.40 -2.80 -9.66
CA VAL A 18 7.67 -2.80 -10.38
C VAL A 18 7.54 -3.60 -11.68
N ASN A 19 6.87 -4.74 -11.62
CA ASN A 19 6.66 -5.57 -12.81
C ASN A 19 5.74 -4.90 -13.82
N ASP A 20 4.84 -4.04 -13.36
CA ASP A 20 3.89 -3.34 -14.23
C ASP A 20 4.49 -2.06 -14.83
N PHE A 21 5.60 -1.58 -14.28
CA PHE A 21 6.23 -0.33 -14.68
C PHE A 21 6.49 -0.21 -16.19
N PRO A 22 6.99 -1.27 -16.87
CA PRO A 22 7.29 -1.14 -18.30
C PRO A 22 6.07 -0.82 -19.15
N ARG A 23 4.86 -1.16 -18.69
CA ARG A 23 3.63 -0.91 -19.43
C ARG A 23 2.93 0.37 -19.01
N ASN A 24 3.25 0.86 -17.82
CA ASN A 24 2.57 2.03 -17.27
C ASN A 24 3.54 2.85 -16.41
N GLY A 25 4.21 3.82 -17.06
CA GLY A 25 5.21 4.64 -16.38
C GLY A 25 4.65 5.47 -15.23
N LEU A 26 3.33 5.72 -15.23
CA LEU A 26 2.72 6.49 -14.15
C LEU A 26 2.62 5.69 -12.85
N ILE A 27 2.83 4.37 -12.92
CA ILE A 27 2.79 3.51 -11.74
C ILE A 27 3.88 3.89 -10.72
N THR A 28 4.88 4.68 -11.13
CA THR A 28 5.91 5.18 -10.21
C THR A 28 5.32 5.96 -9.06
N LYS A 29 4.15 6.57 -9.26
CA LYS A 29 3.47 7.28 -8.18
C LYS A 29 3.07 6.33 -7.07
N GLY A 30 2.56 5.15 -7.45
CA GLY A 30 2.21 4.12 -6.47
C GLY A 30 3.44 3.56 -5.76
N ILE A 31 4.53 3.36 -6.51
CA ILE A 31 5.80 2.88 -5.93
C ILE A 31 6.30 3.88 -4.89
N TYR A 32 6.24 5.17 -5.20
CA TYR A 32 6.63 6.22 -4.26
C TYR A 32 5.81 6.15 -2.97
N GLU A 33 4.51 5.97 -3.09
CA GLU A 33 3.62 5.89 -1.93
C GLU A 33 3.96 4.69 -1.04
N VAL A 34 4.29 3.55 -1.66
CA VAL A 34 4.70 2.36 -0.90
C VAL A 34 5.97 2.65 -0.11
N GLU A 35 6.95 3.30 -0.73
CA GLU A 35 8.20 3.65 -0.05
C GLU A 35 7.96 4.58 1.13
N GLN A 36 7.05 5.55 0.97
CA GLN A 36 6.73 6.48 2.04
C GLN A 36 6.08 5.77 3.23
N VAL A 37 5.15 4.86 2.97
CA VAL A 37 4.49 4.15 4.06
C VAL A 37 5.44 3.19 4.78
N TYR A 38 6.38 2.58 4.05
CA TYR A 38 7.40 1.75 4.70
C TYR A 38 8.18 2.55 5.73
N GLN A 39 8.62 3.74 5.35
CA GLN A 39 9.39 4.59 6.25
C GLN A 39 8.56 5.01 7.47
N ALA A 40 7.31 5.34 7.25
CA ALA A 40 6.43 5.73 8.34
C ALA A 40 6.22 4.58 9.32
N LEU A 41 6.03 3.36 8.80
CA LEU A 41 5.78 2.19 9.65
C LEU A 41 7.00 1.79 10.48
N GLU A 42 8.20 2.03 9.98
CA GLU A 42 9.42 1.72 10.73
C GLU A 42 9.49 2.48 12.04
N ALA A 43 8.92 3.68 12.10
CA ALA A 43 8.93 4.51 13.28
C ALA A 43 7.84 4.13 14.30
N ILE A 44 6.94 3.21 13.95
CA ILE A 44 5.79 2.86 14.79
C ILE A 44 5.99 1.46 15.36
N PRO A 45 6.05 1.31 16.71
CA PRO A 45 6.20 -0.01 17.32
C PRO A 45 4.94 -0.85 17.14
N GLN A 46 5.12 -2.17 17.14
CA GLN A 46 4.01 -3.12 16.99
C GLN A 46 2.93 -2.92 18.05
N SER A 47 3.31 -2.48 19.25
CA SER A 47 2.36 -2.25 20.33
C SER A 47 1.37 -1.13 20.05
N GLN A 48 1.67 -0.27 19.07
CA GLN A 48 0.80 0.85 18.72
C GLN A 48 0.02 0.52 17.43
N GLU A 49 -0.78 -0.52 17.49
CA GLU A 49 -1.56 -0.98 16.31
C GLU A 49 -2.48 0.10 15.76
N TYR A 50 -2.99 0.96 16.63
CA TYR A 50 -3.85 2.06 16.19
C TYR A 50 -3.12 2.96 15.18
N LEU A 51 -1.87 3.30 15.49
CA LEU A 51 -1.09 4.15 14.60
C LEU A 51 -0.74 3.45 13.30
N ILE A 52 -0.45 2.14 13.38
CA ILE A 52 -0.19 1.34 12.18
C ILE A 52 -1.42 1.36 11.27
N ARG A 53 -2.60 1.16 11.86
CA ARG A 53 -3.85 1.17 11.11
C ARG A 53 -4.08 2.52 10.44
N CYS A 54 -3.83 3.61 11.18
CA CYS A 54 -3.99 4.96 10.62
C CYS A 54 -3.06 5.20 9.45
N GLU A 55 -1.81 4.74 9.53
CA GLU A 55 -0.86 4.91 8.43
C GLU A 55 -1.29 4.14 7.19
N ILE A 56 -1.79 2.91 7.36
CA ILE A 56 -2.25 2.13 6.22
C ILE A 56 -3.52 2.74 5.62
N GLN A 57 -4.42 3.25 6.45
CA GLN A 57 -5.62 3.94 5.95
C GLN A 57 -5.24 5.16 5.13
N GLN A 58 -4.26 5.92 5.61
CA GLN A 58 -3.77 7.10 4.88
C GLN A 58 -3.13 6.68 3.56
N PHE A 59 -2.33 5.61 3.57
CA PHE A 59 -1.72 5.07 2.38
C PHE A 59 -2.76 4.70 1.32
N LEU A 60 -3.81 3.98 1.73
CA LEU A 60 -4.87 3.58 0.81
C LEU A 60 -5.60 4.79 0.23
N LYS A 61 -5.82 5.79 1.05
CA LYS A 61 -6.46 7.03 0.62
C LYS A 61 -5.60 7.78 -0.39
N GLU A 62 -4.30 7.86 -0.15
CA GLU A 62 -3.36 8.50 -1.06
C GLU A 62 -3.32 7.78 -2.41
N LEU A 63 -3.34 6.44 -2.39
CA LEU A 63 -3.37 5.66 -3.62
C LEU A 63 -4.66 5.93 -4.41
N GLU A 64 -5.78 6.06 -3.72
CA GLU A 64 -7.04 6.37 -4.38
C GLU A 64 -6.95 7.73 -5.08
N GLN A 65 -6.36 8.71 -4.43
CA GLN A 65 -6.15 10.03 -5.03
C GLN A 65 -5.23 9.96 -6.24
N VAL A 66 -4.19 9.15 -6.16
CA VAL A 66 -3.26 8.96 -7.27
C VAL A 66 -3.98 8.33 -8.47
N GLN A 67 -4.82 7.33 -8.21
CA GLN A 67 -5.59 6.70 -9.27
C GLN A 67 -6.49 7.70 -9.99
N ILE A 68 -7.18 8.54 -9.23
CA ILE A 68 -8.10 9.53 -9.78
C ILE A 68 -7.34 10.63 -10.50
N GLY A 69 -6.32 11.19 -9.85
CA GLY A 69 -5.60 12.35 -10.36
C GLY A 69 -4.78 12.08 -11.61
N TYR A 70 -4.21 10.88 -11.72
CA TYR A 70 -3.36 10.50 -12.85
C TYR A 70 -4.00 9.45 -13.76
N GLN A 71 -5.25 9.07 -13.48
CA GLN A 71 -5.99 8.07 -14.24
C GLN A 71 -5.24 6.74 -14.34
N ILE A 72 -4.57 6.36 -13.26
CA ILE A 72 -3.85 5.10 -13.16
C ILE A 72 -4.83 3.99 -12.83
N ARG A 73 -4.71 2.86 -13.53
CA ARG A 73 -5.51 1.67 -13.24
C ARG A 73 -4.58 0.56 -12.76
N PHE A 74 -4.82 0.12 -11.54
CA PHE A 74 -4.11 -1.06 -11.03
C PHE A 74 -4.72 -2.31 -11.66
N ASN A 75 -3.86 -3.28 -11.98
CA ASN A 75 -4.34 -4.53 -12.54
C ASN A 75 -5.02 -5.36 -11.46
N LYS A 76 -5.57 -6.52 -11.87
CA LYS A 76 -6.33 -7.38 -10.96
C LYS A 76 -5.51 -7.82 -9.75
N ASP A 77 -4.26 -8.21 -9.97
CA ASP A 77 -3.41 -8.69 -8.88
C ASP A 77 -3.10 -7.57 -7.89
N GLU A 78 -2.82 -6.38 -8.41
CA GLU A 78 -2.55 -5.22 -7.57
C GLU A 78 -3.77 -4.84 -6.73
N ALA A 79 -4.95 -4.87 -7.35
CA ALA A 79 -6.19 -4.56 -6.66
C ALA A 79 -6.50 -5.58 -5.56
N LEU A 80 -6.19 -6.85 -5.78
CA LEU A 80 -6.40 -7.89 -4.78
C LEU A 80 -5.55 -7.66 -3.55
N VAL A 81 -4.29 -7.26 -3.73
CA VAL A 81 -3.41 -6.98 -2.60
C VAL A 81 -3.93 -5.79 -1.80
N LEU A 82 -4.43 -4.77 -2.48
CA LEU A 82 -5.01 -3.62 -1.78
C LEU A 82 -6.24 -4.01 -0.97
N ASP A 83 -7.07 -4.91 -1.52
CA ASP A 83 -8.22 -5.43 -0.78
C ASP A 83 -7.77 -6.21 0.45
N ASP A 84 -6.72 -7.01 0.32
CA ASP A 84 -6.16 -7.75 1.46
C ASP A 84 -5.66 -6.80 2.55
N LEU A 85 -5.02 -5.70 2.17
CA LEU A 85 -4.60 -4.68 3.12
C LEU A 85 -5.80 -4.06 3.84
N LYS A 86 -6.86 -3.74 3.10
CA LYS A 86 -8.07 -3.18 3.69
C LYS A 86 -8.67 -4.13 4.71
N GLN A 87 -8.71 -5.42 4.40
CA GLN A 87 -9.25 -6.43 5.31
C GLN A 87 -8.38 -6.58 6.54
N GLU A 88 -7.06 -6.52 6.37
CA GLU A 88 -6.13 -6.66 7.46
C GLU A 88 -6.31 -5.57 8.51
N ILE A 89 -6.50 -4.33 8.08
CA ILE A 89 -6.68 -3.21 9.00
C ILE A 89 -8.11 -3.05 9.51
N ALA A 90 -9.08 -3.62 8.80
CA ALA A 90 -10.48 -3.57 9.21
C ALA A 90 -10.80 -4.62 10.26
N CYS A 91 -10.02 -5.69 10.31
CA CYS A 91 -10.19 -6.76 11.28
C CYS A 91 -9.82 -6.27 12.67
N LYS A 92 -10.65 -6.60 13.63
CA LYS A 92 -10.42 -6.18 15.01
C LYS A 92 -9.62 -7.19 15.79
#